data_a1f151cad861c3b1973fa281f44c3438
#
_entry.id   a1f151cad861c3b1973fa281f44c3438
#
_cell.length_a   1.000
_cell.length_b   1.000
_cell.length_c   1.000
_cell.angle_alpha   90.00
_cell.angle_beta   90.00
_cell.angle_gamma   90.00
#
_symmetry.space_group_name_H-M   'P 1'
#
loop_
_entity.id
_entity.type
_entity.pdbx_description
1 polymer ?
#
loop_
_entity_poly.entity_id
_entity_poly.type
_entity_poly.pdbx_seq_one_letter_code
_entity_poly.pdbx_strand_id
1 'polypeptide(L)'
;GATCIVTSIVGTFFVRLGTSNSIMGALYKGFIASAVLSLIALYFVTDAVIGLETQRNIEDQVFNGLDLYLCGFIGLVITGLIIWITEYYTGVTYRPVKSVAAASETGHGTNVIQGLAVSMEATALPALVIVIGIISTFSLAGLFGIAIAVSTMLALAGMVVALDAFGPVTDNAGGIAEMAELPEEVRNTTDALDAVGNTTKAVTKGYAIGSAGLGALVLFAAYTQDLKYF
;
A
#
# COMPACT_ATOMS: atom_id res chain seq x y z
N GLY A 1 13.62 7.23 -4.62
CA GLY A 1 13.61 5.78 -4.87
C GLY A 1 14.83 5.09 -4.28
N ALA A 2 16.06 5.39 -4.73
CA ALA A 2 17.27 4.67 -4.29
C ALA A 2 17.47 4.67 -2.76
N THR A 3 17.28 5.80 -2.10
CA THR A 3 17.40 5.93 -0.64
C THR A 3 16.40 5.02 0.10
N CYS A 4 15.22 4.82 -0.48
CA CYS A 4 14.15 4.02 0.14
C CYS A 4 14.41 2.51 0.08
N ILE A 5 15.32 2.05 -0.77
CA ILE A 5 15.81 0.66 -0.74
C ILE A 5 16.51 0.41 0.60
N VAL A 6 17.36 1.34 1.03
CA VAL A 6 18.08 1.22 2.31
C VAL A 6 17.08 1.23 3.47
N THR A 7 16.11 2.14 3.47
CA THR A 7 15.08 2.21 4.53
C THR A 7 14.20 0.97 4.58
N SER A 8 13.89 0.36 3.43
CA SER A 8 13.15 -0.91 3.36
C SER A 8 13.97 -2.07 3.94
N ILE A 9 15.26 -2.16 3.61
CA ILE A 9 16.16 -3.19 4.17
C ILE A 9 16.24 -3.03 5.70
N VAL A 10 16.46 -1.81 6.19
CA VAL A 10 16.48 -1.55 7.64
C VAL A 10 15.14 -1.90 8.28
N GLY A 11 14.03 -1.58 7.62
CA GLY A 11 12.67 -1.91 8.09
C GLY A 11 12.44 -3.40 8.32
N THR A 12 13.06 -4.29 7.53
CA THR A 12 12.90 -5.75 7.71
C THR A 12 13.39 -6.24 9.07
N PHE A 13 14.39 -5.60 9.65
CA PHE A 13 14.91 -5.97 10.98
C PHE A 13 13.91 -5.69 12.13
N PHE A 14 12.89 -4.88 11.87
CA PHE A 14 11.82 -4.59 12.83
C PHE A 14 10.67 -5.60 12.75
N VAL A 15 10.65 -6.48 11.75
CA VAL A 15 9.66 -7.56 11.64
C VAL A 15 9.98 -8.62 12.68
N ARG A 16 9.35 -8.50 13.85
CA ARG A 16 9.53 -9.44 14.96
C ARG A 16 8.21 -9.69 15.67
N LEU A 17 7.90 -10.97 15.91
CA LEU A 17 6.79 -11.36 16.77
C LEU A 17 7.00 -10.76 18.16
N GLY A 18 5.95 -10.09 18.67
CA GLY A 18 5.94 -9.60 20.05
C GLY A 18 5.23 -10.60 20.97
N THR A 19 5.03 -10.19 22.23
CA THR A 19 4.31 -10.97 23.24
C THR A 19 2.84 -11.26 22.88
N SER A 20 2.26 -10.48 21.99
CA SER A 20 0.88 -10.66 21.50
C SER A 20 0.72 -11.77 20.46
N ASN A 21 1.82 -12.35 19.96
CA ASN A 21 1.83 -13.31 18.85
C ASN A 21 1.05 -12.88 17.60
N SER A 22 0.83 -11.57 17.42
CA SER A 22 0.15 -11.04 16.25
C SER A 22 1.10 -11.00 15.05
N ILE A 23 0.87 -11.88 14.08
CA ILE A 23 1.66 -11.98 12.84
C ILE A 23 1.53 -10.68 12.04
N MET A 24 0.30 -10.22 11.80
CA MET A 24 0.04 -8.95 11.10
C MET A 24 0.69 -7.76 11.79
N GLY A 25 0.61 -7.71 13.14
CA GLY A 25 1.29 -6.68 13.93
C GLY A 25 2.81 -6.70 13.79
N ALA A 26 3.43 -7.87 13.63
CA ALA A 26 4.86 -8.00 13.36
C ALA A 26 5.24 -7.43 11.99
N LEU A 27 4.44 -7.72 10.95
CA LEU A 27 4.63 -7.21 9.59
C LEU A 27 4.48 -5.68 9.55
N TYR A 28 3.49 -5.13 10.24
CA TYR A 28 3.28 -3.69 10.35
C TYR A 28 4.43 -2.94 11.04
N LYS A 29 5.10 -3.53 12.00
CA LYS A 29 6.29 -2.90 12.61
C LYS A 29 7.36 -2.61 11.56
N GLY A 30 7.65 -3.57 10.69
CA GLY A 30 8.62 -3.37 9.59
C GLY A 30 8.14 -2.34 8.58
N PHE A 31 6.86 -2.38 8.21
CA PHE A 31 6.27 -1.42 7.28
C PHE A 31 6.31 0.01 7.83
N ILE A 32 5.87 0.23 9.07
CA ILE A 32 5.88 1.55 9.72
C ILE A 32 7.31 2.07 9.89
N ALA A 33 8.25 1.20 10.31
CA ALA A 33 9.65 1.58 10.42
C ALA A 33 10.21 2.05 9.05
N SER A 34 9.93 1.31 7.97
CA SER A 34 10.32 1.69 6.62
C SER A 34 9.71 3.03 6.20
N ALA A 35 8.43 3.25 6.51
CA ALA A 35 7.73 4.49 6.17
C ALA A 35 8.32 5.70 6.91
N VAL A 36 8.54 5.59 8.20
CA VAL A 36 9.13 6.67 9.02
C VAL A 36 10.55 6.97 8.57
N LEU A 37 11.38 5.96 8.36
CA LEU A 37 12.74 6.15 7.87
C LEU A 37 12.75 6.77 6.47
N SER A 38 11.84 6.37 5.58
CA SER A 38 11.70 6.94 4.24
C SER A 38 11.28 8.39 4.30
N LEU A 39 10.38 8.76 5.21
CA LEU A 39 9.94 10.14 5.39
C LEU A 39 11.09 11.04 5.86
N ILE A 40 11.89 10.57 6.82
CA ILE A 40 13.08 11.27 7.29
C ILE A 40 14.11 11.42 6.17
N ALA A 41 14.39 10.33 5.46
CA ALA A 41 15.34 10.34 4.34
C ALA A 41 14.88 11.26 3.20
N LEU A 42 13.57 11.29 2.90
CA LEU A 42 12.99 12.16 1.89
C LEU A 42 13.22 13.64 2.20
N TYR A 43 13.12 14.05 3.46
CA TYR A 43 13.42 15.44 3.88
C TYR A 43 14.84 15.84 3.47
N PHE A 44 15.84 15.07 3.88
CA PHE A 44 17.24 15.36 3.56
C PHE A 44 17.54 15.27 2.06
N VAL A 45 16.95 14.33 1.35
CA VAL A 45 17.12 14.19 -0.10
C VAL A 45 16.49 15.36 -0.84
N THR A 46 15.31 15.80 -0.43
CA THR A 46 14.66 16.98 -1.04
C THR A 46 15.47 18.25 -0.80
N ASP A 47 15.98 18.43 0.41
CA ASP A 47 16.83 19.56 0.73
C ASP A 47 18.14 19.56 -0.09
N ALA A 48 18.83 18.43 -0.14
CA ALA A 48 20.11 18.30 -0.86
C ALA A 48 20.00 18.43 -2.39
N VAL A 49 18.88 17.99 -2.99
CA VAL A 49 18.71 17.94 -4.45
C VAL A 49 18.01 19.19 -5.00
N ILE A 50 17.02 19.69 -4.28
CA ILE A 50 16.14 20.78 -4.74
C ILE A 50 16.35 22.04 -3.92
N GLY A 51 16.63 21.90 -2.60
CA GLY A 51 16.61 22.96 -1.59
C GLY A 51 15.19 23.25 -1.12
N LEU A 52 14.91 23.11 0.18
CA LEU A 52 13.55 23.24 0.73
C LEU A 52 12.90 24.60 0.46
N GLU A 53 13.69 25.68 0.50
CA GLU A 53 13.22 27.05 0.26
C GLU A 53 13.36 27.52 -1.19
N THR A 54 13.97 26.69 -2.04
CA THR A 54 14.22 27.06 -3.45
C THR A 54 12.93 27.07 -4.23
N GLN A 55 12.53 28.25 -4.71
CA GLN A 55 11.37 28.39 -5.59
C GLN A 55 11.65 27.83 -6.98
N ARG A 56 10.69 27.12 -7.52
CA ARG A 56 10.67 26.58 -8.88
C ARG A 56 9.39 27.05 -9.56
N ASN A 57 9.49 27.32 -10.84
CA ASN A 57 8.33 27.57 -11.69
C ASN A 57 8.33 26.53 -12.81
N ILE A 58 7.32 25.68 -12.82
CA ILE A 58 7.08 24.68 -13.86
C ILE A 58 5.62 24.85 -14.30
N GLU A 59 5.41 25.13 -15.57
CA GLU A 59 4.07 25.27 -16.19
C GLU A 59 3.16 26.27 -15.46
N ASP A 60 3.69 27.47 -15.19
CA ASP A 60 2.99 28.54 -14.48
C ASP A 60 2.62 28.24 -13.02
N GLN A 61 3.07 27.10 -12.50
CA GLN A 61 2.96 26.75 -11.08
C GLN A 61 4.25 27.08 -10.34
N VAL A 62 4.12 27.91 -9.32
CA VAL A 62 5.25 28.27 -8.43
C VAL A 62 5.15 27.44 -7.17
N PHE A 63 6.16 26.65 -6.88
CA PHE A 63 6.27 25.83 -5.68
C PHE A 63 7.72 25.80 -5.18
N ASN A 64 7.91 25.35 -3.95
CA ASN A 64 9.23 25.20 -3.35
C ASN A 64 9.52 23.72 -2.98
N GLY A 65 10.73 23.44 -2.49
CA GLY A 65 11.11 22.08 -2.09
C GLY A 65 10.27 21.55 -0.93
N LEU A 66 9.78 22.41 -0.04
CA LEU A 66 8.89 22.01 1.05
C LEU A 66 7.53 21.52 0.53
N ASP A 67 6.98 22.17 -0.49
CA ASP A 67 5.73 21.72 -1.13
C ASP A 67 5.89 20.32 -1.73
N LEU A 68 7.06 20.04 -2.34
CA LEU A 68 7.36 18.70 -2.86
C LEU A 68 7.53 17.66 -1.74
N TYR A 69 8.17 18.03 -0.64
CA TYR A 69 8.25 17.16 0.53
C TYR A 69 6.86 16.85 1.09
N LEU A 70 5.97 17.84 1.16
CA LEU A 70 4.58 17.66 1.57
C LEU A 70 3.82 16.76 0.59
N CYS A 71 4.03 16.89 -0.72
CA CYS A 71 3.49 15.95 -1.70
C CYS A 71 3.95 14.51 -1.45
N GLY A 72 5.23 14.33 -1.13
CA GLY A 72 5.76 13.02 -0.76
C GLY A 72 5.14 12.48 0.54
N PHE A 73 4.98 13.31 1.56
CA PHE A 73 4.28 12.95 2.80
C PHE A 73 2.84 12.51 2.53
N ILE A 74 2.09 13.26 1.69
CA ILE A 74 0.74 12.88 1.26
C ILE A 74 0.74 11.51 0.58
N GLY A 75 1.72 11.21 -0.29
CA GLY A 75 1.87 9.89 -0.91
C GLY A 75 2.02 8.76 0.10
N LEU A 76 2.81 8.94 1.16
CA LEU A 76 2.93 7.96 2.25
C LEU A 76 1.63 7.81 3.05
N VAL A 77 0.92 8.90 3.31
CA VAL A 77 -0.40 8.87 3.99
C VAL A 77 -1.42 8.11 3.15
N ILE A 78 -1.49 8.37 1.83
CA ILE A 78 -2.35 7.64 0.91
C ILE A 78 -2.04 6.14 0.97
N THR A 79 -0.77 5.76 0.95
CA THR A 79 -0.33 4.37 1.06
C THR A 79 -0.86 3.73 2.35
N GLY A 80 -0.66 4.38 3.49
CA GLY A 80 -1.14 3.88 4.78
C GLY A 80 -2.67 3.73 4.83
N LEU A 81 -3.40 4.69 4.31
CA LEU A 81 -4.87 4.65 4.26
C LEU A 81 -5.38 3.53 3.35
N ILE A 82 -4.80 3.34 2.16
CA ILE A 82 -5.18 2.26 1.25
C ILE A 82 -4.92 0.90 1.90
N ILE A 83 -3.78 0.71 2.55
CA ILE A 83 -3.44 -0.52 3.27
C ILE A 83 -4.47 -0.79 4.36
N TRP A 84 -4.77 0.19 5.20
CA TRP A 84 -5.73 0.06 6.29
C TRP A 84 -7.16 -0.23 5.80
N ILE A 85 -7.62 0.46 4.76
CA ILE A 85 -8.94 0.22 4.16
C ILE A 85 -9.01 -1.19 3.58
N THR A 86 -7.97 -1.62 2.85
CA THR A 86 -7.94 -2.96 2.24
C THR A 86 -7.93 -4.05 3.31
N GLU A 87 -7.17 -3.88 4.38
CA GLU A 87 -7.19 -4.81 5.52
C GLU A 87 -8.58 -4.94 6.13
N TYR A 88 -9.28 -3.82 6.30
CA TYR A 88 -10.65 -3.85 6.82
C TYR A 88 -11.59 -4.71 5.95
N TYR A 89 -11.46 -4.62 4.62
CA TYR A 89 -12.32 -5.38 3.71
C TYR A 89 -11.89 -6.83 3.50
N THR A 90 -10.67 -7.21 3.87
CA THR A 90 -10.09 -8.53 3.58
C THR A 90 -9.69 -9.33 4.82
N GLY A 91 -9.58 -8.69 5.97
CA GLY A 91 -9.21 -9.36 7.22
C GLY A 91 -10.38 -10.16 7.80
N VAL A 92 -10.10 -11.39 8.20
CA VAL A 92 -11.09 -12.38 8.70
C VAL A 92 -11.84 -11.94 9.98
N THR A 93 -11.28 -10.98 10.71
CA THR A 93 -11.87 -10.48 11.96
C THR A 93 -12.93 -9.39 11.73
N TYR A 94 -12.98 -8.80 10.54
CA TYR A 94 -13.84 -7.67 10.22
C TYR A 94 -15.19 -8.07 9.62
N ARG A 95 -16.15 -7.14 9.68
CA ARG A 95 -17.53 -7.32 9.19
C ARG A 95 -17.61 -7.82 7.73
N PRO A 96 -16.86 -7.24 6.76
CA PRO A 96 -17.02 -7.60 5.36
C PRO A 96 -16.81 -9.09 5.11
N VAL A 97 -15.69 -9.65 5.56
CA VAL A 97 -15.36 -11.08 5.40
C VAL A 97 -16.35 -11.96 6.18
N LYS A 98 -16.69 -11.59 7.40
CA LYS A 98 -17.69 -12.32 8.20
C LYS A 98 -19.07 -12.36 7.53
N SER A 99 -19.47 -11.28 6.84
CA SER A 99 -20.74 -11.23 6.14
C SER A 99 -20.78 -12.18 4.93
N VAL A 100 -19.66 -12.30 4.21
CA VAL A 100 -19.53 -13.26 3.09
C VAL A 100 -19.53 -14.70 3.61
N ALA A 101 -18.84 -14.97 4.71
CA ALA A 101 -18.82 -16.28 5.35
C ALA A 101 -20.23 -16.70 5.81
N ALA A 102 -20.98 -15.80 6.47
CA ALA A 102 -22.36 -16.08 6.87
C ALA A 102 -23.29 -16.32 5.67
N ALA A 103 -23.11 -15.58 4.57
CA ALA A 103 -23.89 -15.81 3.34
C ALA A 103 -23.60 -17.17 2.70
N SER A 104 -22.42 -17.74 2.93
CA SER A 104 -22.04 -19.06 2.44
C SER A 104 -22.87 -20.20 3.06
N GLU A 105 -23.36 -20.01 4.28
CA GLU A 105 -24.22 -20.99 4.99
C GLU A 105 -25.60 -21.14 4.32
N THR A 106 -26.06 -20.10 3.62
CA THR A 106 -27.37 -20.08 2.97
C THR A 106 -27.36 -20.55 1.53
N GLY A 107 -26.18 -20.72 0.91
CA GLY A 107 -26.01 -21.28 -0.42
C GLY A 107 -24.99 -20.55 -1.29
N HIS A 108 -24.66 -21.15 -2.43
CA HIS A 108 -23.67 -20.63 -3.37
C HIS A 108 -24.10 -19.29 -4.00
N GLY A 109 -25.39 -19.14 -4.35
CA GLY A 109 -25.91 -17.89 -4.94
C GLY A 109 -25.81 -16.71 -4.01
N THR A 110 -26.17 -16.88 -2.75
CA THR A 110 -26.08 -15.84 -1.71
C THR A 110 -24.65 -15.46 -1.39
N ASN A 111 -23.72 -16.42 -1.40
CA ASN A 111 -22.30 -16.15 -1.25
C ASN A 111 -21.77 -15.25 -2.38
N VAL A 112 -22.07 -15.57 -3.63
CA VAL A 112 -21.65 -14.77 -4.79
C VAL A 112 -22.23 -13.36 -4.74
N ILE A 113 -23.51 -13.22 -4.43
CA ILE A 113 -24.18 -11.90 -4.33
C ILE A 113 -23.55 -11.07 -3.21
N GLN A 114 -23.33 -11.66 -2.03
CA GLN A 114 -22.72 -10.95 -0.91
C GLN A 114 -21.26 -10.57 -1.21
N GLY A 115 -20.50 -11.46 -1.87
CA GLY A 115 -19.14 -11.17 -2.31
C GLY A 115 -19.08 -9.98 -3.28
N LEU A 116 -19.97 -9.94 -4.27
CA LEU A 116 -20.07 -8.81 -5.20
C LEU A 116 -20.47 -7.51 -4.48
N ALA A 117 -21.43 -7.57 -3.56
CA ALA A 117 -21.86 -6.40 -2.80
C ALA A 117 -20.71 -5.81 -1.96
N VAL A 118 -19.96 -6.65 -1.25
CA VAL A 118 -18.79 -6.24 -0.48
C VAL A 118 -17.69 -5.70 -1.39
N SER A 119 -17.46 -6.33 -2.55
CA SER A 119 -16.48 -5.87 -3.53
C SER A 119 -16.80 -4.46 -4.04
N MET A 120 -18.05 -4.19 -4.36
CA MET A 120 -18.49 -2.85 -4.79
C MET A 120 -18.38 -1.81 -3.66
N GLU A 121 -18.80 -2.17 -2.44
CA GLU A 121 -18.62 -1.31 -1.26
C GLU A 121 -17.14 -0.94 -1.03
N ALA A 122 -16.24 -1.90 -1.20
CA ALA A 122 -14.81 -1.74 -0.96
C ALA A 122 -14.12 -0.75 -1.91
N THR A 123 -14.72 -0.39 -3.03
CA THR A 123 -14.13 0.56 -3.99
C THR A 123 -14.26 2.01 -3.57
N ALA A 124 -15.25 2.35 -2.75
CA ALA A 124 -15.62 3.73 -2.46
C ALA A 124 -14.53 4.50 -1.68
N LEU A 125 -14.07 3.95 -0.56
CA LEU A 125 -13.07 4.63 0.28
C LEU A 125 -11.71 4.77 -0.42
N PRO A 126 -11.14 3.76 -1.08
CA PRO A 126 -9.91 3.93 -1.85
C PRO A 126 -10.03 4.99 -2.95
N ALA A 127 -11.15 5.02 -3.68
CA ALA A 127 -11.38 6.03 -4.70
C ALA A 127 -11.38 7.46 -4.11
N LEU A 128 -12.04 7.66 -2.97
CA LEU A 128 -12.05 8.96 -2.28
C LEU A 128 -10.64 9.36 -1.81
N VAL A 129 -9.87 8.43 -1.24
CA VAL A 129 -8.49 8.69 -0.80
C VAL A 129 -7.62 9.11 -1.97
N ILE A 130 -7.73 8.42 -3.11
CA ILE A 130 -6.97 8.74 -4.34
C ILE A 130 -7.37 10.14 -4.85
N VAL A 131 -8.66 10.43 -4.96
CA VAL A 131 -9.15 11.74 -5.46
C VAL A 131 -8.69 12.88 -4.56
N ILE A 132 -8.81 12.74 -3.24
CA ILE A 132 -8.34 13.74 -2.28
C ILE A 132 -6.82 13.92 -2.40
N GLY A 133 -6.08 12.83 -2.53
CA GLY A 133 -4.63 12.85 -2.72
C GLY A 133 -4.21 13.60 -3.98
N ILE A 134 -4.87 13.34 -5.11
CA ILE A 134 -4.63 14.04 -6.38
C ILE A 134 -4.89 15.54 -6.24
N ILE A 135 -6.06 15.92 -5.71
CA ILE A 135 -6.42 17.33 -5.54
C ILE A 135 -5.43 18.04 -4.63
N SER A 136 -5.06 17.42 -3.50
CA SER A 136 -4.13 18.00 -2.53
C SER A 136 -2.74 18.21 -3.12
N THR A 137 -2.18 17.20 -3.78
CA THR A 137 -0.83 17.27 -4.36
C THR A 137 -0.77 18.17 -5.60
N PHE A 138 -1.84 18.19 -6.40
CA PHE A 138 -1.96 19.11 -7.51
C PHE A 138 -2.04 20.56 -7.04
N SER A 139 -2.75 20.84 -5.96
CA SER A 139 -2.86 22.19 -5.40
C SER A 139 -1.54 22.71 -4.84
N LEU A 140 -0.63 21.83 -4.41
CA LEU A 140 0.68 22.20 -3.89
C LEU A 140 1.71 22.46 -5.00
N ALA A 141 1.83 21.56 -5.98
CA ALA A 141 2.89 21.61 -6.97
C ALA A 141 2.47 21.07 -8.36
N GLY A 142 1.18 21.21 -8.72
CA GLY A 142 0.66 20.81 -10.01
C GLY A 142 0.88 19.33 -10.34
N LEU A 143 1.05 19.03 -11.62
CA LEU A 143 1.33 17.66 -12.08
C LEU A 143 2.62 17.10 -11.50
N PHE A 144 3.63 17.94 -11.29
CA PHE A 144 4.88 17.53 -10.69
C PHE A 144 4.69 17.07 -9.23
N GLY A 145 3.80 17.72 -8.48
CA GLY A 145 3.41 17.31 -7.13
C GLY A 145 2.79 15.93 -7.08
N ILE A 146 1.90 15.60 -8.03
CA ILE A 146 1.32 14.25 -8.15
C ILE A 146 2.44 13.22 -8.46
N ALA A 147 3.36 13.54 -9.37
CA ALA A 147 4.48 12.66 -9.71
C ALA A 147 5.38 12.35 -8.51
N ILE A 148 5.68 13.36 -7.68
CA ILE A 148 6.45 13.19 -6.45
C ILE A 148 5.68 12.31 -5.45
N ALA A 149 4.39 12.53 -5.27
CA ALA A 149 3.55 11.71 -4.38
C ALA A 149 3.57 10.23 -4.81
N VAL A 150 3.36 9.94 -6.10
CA VAL A 150 3.43 8.57 -6.65
C VAL A 150 4.81 7.96 -6.43
N SER A 151 5.87 8.70 -6.74
CA SER A 151 7.25 8.22 -6.55
C SER A 151 7.54 7.92 -5.10
N THR A 152 6.95 8.68 -4.18
CA THR A 152 7.11 8.45 -2.73
C THR A 152 6.23 7.31 -2.22
N MET A 153 5.04 7.11 -2.76
CA MET A 153 4.29 5.87 -2.53
C MET A 153 5.16 4.66 -2.86
N LEU A 154 5.80 4.66 -4.03
CA LEU A 154 6.68 3.58 -4.49
C LEU A 154 7.98 3.46 -3.66
N ALA A 155 8.28 4.42 -2.81
CA ALA A 155 9.39 4.31 -1.85
C ALA A 155 9.25 3.10 -0.91
N LEU A 156 8.03 2.68 -0.61
CA LEU A 156 7.75 1.51 0.22
C LEU A 156 7.66 0.20 -0.57
N ALA A 157 7.88 0.23 -1.89
CA ALA A 157 7.71 -0.95 -2.75
C ALA A 157 8.54 -2.15 -2.28
N GLY A 158 9.77 -1.95 -1.81
CA GLY A 158 10.60 -3.04 -1.29
C GLY A 158 9.95 -3.80 -0.15
N MET A 159 9.40 -3.08 0.84
CA MET A 159 8.70 -3.71 1.97
C MET A 159 7.34 -4.28 1.56
N VAL A 160 6.61 -3.59 0.68
CA VAL A 160 5.31 -4.05 0.18
C VAL A 160 5.46 -5.34 -0.64
N VAL A 161 6.46 -5.44 -1.51
CA VAL A 161 6.75 -6.66 -2.29
C VAL A 161 7.18 -7.82 -1.38
N ALA A 162 7.93 -7.54 -0.32
CA ALA A 162 8.25 -8.55 0.68
C ALA A 162 6.99 -9.09 1.39
N LEU A 163 6.03 -8.20 1.71
CA LEU A 163 4.73 -8.57 2.27
C LEU A 163 3.88 -9.36 1.25
N ASP A 164 3.95 -9.03 -0.02
CA ASP A 164 3.25 -9.76 -1.09
C ASP A 164 3.82 -11.19 -1.22
N ALA A 165 5.14 -11.32 -1.24
CA ALA A 165 5.81 -12.62 -1.32
C ALA A 165 5.53 -13.52 -0.10
N PHE A 166 5.26 -12.95 1.07
CA PHE A 166 4.88 -13.69 2.27
C PHE A 166 3.63 -14.56 2.03
N GLY A 167 2.62 -14.04 1.33
CA GLY A 167 1.38 -14.75 1.06
C GLY A 167 1.59 -16.09 0.31
N PRO A 168 2.18 -16.12 -0.90
CA PRO A 168 2.46 -17.37 -1.60
C PRO A 168 3.33 -18.35 -0.82
N VAL A 169 4.28 -17.87 -0.02
CA VAL A 169 5.13 -18.74 0.81
C VAL A 169 4.31 -19.44 1.88
N THR A 170 3.45 -18.72 2.58
CA THR A 170 2.60 -19.29 3.65
C THR A 170 1.53 -20.21 3.10
N ASP A 171 0.92 -19.86 1.97
CA ASP A 171 -0.06 -20.68 1.25
C ASP A 171 0.55 -22.04 0.84
N ASN A 172 1.73 -22.02 0.21
CA ASN A 172 2.42 -23.26 -0.13
C ASN A 172 2.85 -24.05 1.11
N ALA A 173 3.30 -23.39 2.16
CA ALA A 173 3.66 -24.09 3.41
C ALA A 173 2.45 -24.80 4.02
N GLY A 174 1.27 -24.18 4.05
CA GLY A 174 0.02 -24.78 4.47
C GLY A 174 -0.37 -25.99 3.60
N GLY A 175 -0.33 -25.81 2.26
CA GLY A 175 -0.64 -26.89 1.33
C GLY A 175 0.30 -28.10 1.47
N ILE A 176 1.60 -27.88 1.66
CA ILE A 176 2.56 -28.97 1.90
C ILE A 176 2.23 -29.68 3.22
N ALA A 177 1.98 -28.93 4.30
CA ALA A 177 1.64 -29.49 5.61
C ALA A 177 0.36 -30.33 5.55
N GLU A 178 -0.63 -29.89 4.78
CA GLU A 178 -1.87 -30.63 4.57
C GLU A 178 -1.67 -31.90 3.75
N MET A 179 -1.06 -31.81 2.58
CA MET A 179 -0.84 -32.95 1.69
C MET A 179 0.09 -34.01 2.26
N ALA A 180 1.05 -33.60 3.13
CA ALA A 180 1.96 -34.51 3.82
C ALA A 180 1.38 -35.04 5.13
N GLU A 181 0.14 -34.71 5.47
CA GLU A 181 -0.55 -35.13 6.70
C GLU A 181 0.30 -34.85 7.97
N LEU A 182 0.92 -33.65 8.01
CA LEU A 182 1.75 -33.29 9.17
C LEU A 182 0.90 -33.12 10.44
N PRO A 183 1.52 -33.26 11.63
CA PRO A 183 0.85 -33.16 12.92
C PRO A 183 0.05 -31.83 13.04
N GLU A 184 -1.05 -31.89 13.79
CA GLU A 184 -1.97 -30.75 14.01
C GLU A 184 -1.25 -29.52 14.56
N GLU A 185 -0.22 -29.66 15.37
CA GLU A 185 0.59 -28.57 15.90
C GLU A 185 1.27 -27.76 14.76
N VAL A 186 1.76 -28.44 13.73
CA VAL A 186 2.35 -27.83 12.54
C VAL A 186 1.26 -27.14 11.71
N ARG A 187 0.11 -27.83 11.52
CA ARG A 187 -1.05 -27.29 10.79
C ARG A 187 -1.57 -26.00 11.42
N ASN A 188 -1.73 -25.97 12.74
CA ASN A 188 -2.18 -24.76 13.45
C ASN A 188 -1.26 -23.56 13.18
N THR A 189 0.04 -23.79 13.06
CA THR A 189 1.01 -22.75 12.76
C THR A 189 0.92 -22.29 11.30
N THR A 190 0.90 -23.24 10.35
CA THR A 190 0.83 -22.91 8.91
C THR A 190 -0.49 -22.25 8.55
N ASP A 191 -1.61 -22.71 9.10
CA ASP A 191 -2.94 -22.15 8.84
C ASP A 191 -3.07 -20.69 9.37
N ALA A 192 -2.49 -20.43 10.54
CA ALA A 192 -2.43 -19.07 11.08
C ALA A 192 -1.59 -18.13 10.20
N LEU A 193 -0.47 -18.62 9.66
CA LEU A 193 0.38 -17.87 8.73
C LEU A 193 -0.32 -17.65 7.40
N ASP A 194 -1.01 -18.64 6.85
CA ASP A 194 -1.74 -18.55 5.59
C ASP A 194 -2.91 -17.58 5.65
N ALA A 195 -3.67 -17.58 6.75
CA ALA A 195 -4.76 -16.62 6.96
C ALA A 195 -4.26 -15.16 6.88
N VAL A 196 -3.10 -14.85 7.45
CA VAL A 196 -2.46 -13.55 7.34
C VAL A 196 -1.90 -13.32 5.94
N GLY A 197 -1.33 -14.35 5.32
CA GLY A 197 -0.81 -14.32 3.95
C GLY A 197 -1.87 -13.93 2.93
N ASN A 198 -3.10 -14.42 3.06
CA ASN A 198 -4.23 -14.06 2.21
C ASN A 198 -4.61 -12.57 2.36
N THR A 199 -4.56 -12.04 3.57
CA THR A 199 -4.79 -10.60 3.81
C THR A 199 -3.66 -9.75 3.22
N THR A 200 -2.40 -10.14 3.39
CA THR A 200 -1.26 -9.38 2.82
C THR A 200 -1.29 -9.34 1.29
N LYS A 201 -1.65 -10.44 0.62
CA LYS A 201 -1.86 -10.47 -0.84
C LYS A 201 -2.88 -9.41 -1.30
N ALA A 202 -3.97 -9.24 -0.58
CA ALA A 202 -4.99 -8.25 -0.92
C ALA A 202 -4.51 -6.81 -0.63
N VAL A 203 -3.87 -6.59 0.49
CA VAL A 203 -3.32 -5.30 0.92
C VAL A 203 -2.28 -4.78 -0.09
N THR A 204 -1.38 -5.64 -0.54
CA THR A 204 -0.35 -5.27 -1.52
C THR A 204 -0.92 -4.96 -2.91
N LYS A 205 -2.00 -5.64 -3.31
CA LYS A 205 -2.74 -5.30 -4.54
C LYS A 205 -3.45 -3.96 -4.43
N GLY A 206 -4.06 -3.66 -3.28
CA GLY A 206 -4.66 -2.34 -3.02
C GLY A 206 -3.63 -1.21 -3.18
N TYR A 207 -2.46 -1.38 -2.60
CA TYR A 207 -1.32 -0.47 -2.77
C TYR A 207 -0.91 -0.32 -4.24
N ALA A 208 -0.74 -1.44 -4.96
CA ALA A 208 -0.33 -1.44 -6.36
C ALA A 208 -1.36 -0.71 -7.26
N ILE A 209 -2.66 -0.92 -7.02
CA ILE A 209 -3.73 -0.25 -7.76
C ILE A 209 -3.77 1.24 -7.44
N GLY A 210 -3.62 1.62 -6.16
CA GLY A 210 -3.60 3.01 -5.73
C GLY A 210 -2.46 3.80 -6.38
N SER A 211 -1.24 3.27 -6.34
CA SER A 211 -0.07 3.91 -6.97
C SER A 211 -0.19 3.94 -8.50
N ALA A 212 -0.71 2.88 -9.12
CA ALA A 212 -0.93 2.84 -10.56
C ALA A 212 -2.00 3.84 -11.01
N GLY A 213 -3.08 4.03 -10.23
CA GLY A 213 -4.13 5.00 -10.53
C GLY A 213 -3.60 6.45 -10.58
N LEU A 214 -2.83 6.85 -9.57
CA LEU A 214 -2.16 8.16 -9.58
C LEU A 214 -1.13 8.24 -10.71
N GLY A 215 -0.32 7.19 -10.92
CA GLY A 215 0.71 7.13 -11.95
C GLY A 215 0.15 7.25 -13.36
N ALA A 216 -0.97 6.60 -13.65
CA ALA A 216 -1.64 6.67 -14.94
C ALA A 216 -2.07 8.11 -15.29
N LEU A 217 -2.56 8.88 -14.32
CA LEU A 217 -2.94 10.27 -14.53
C LEU A 217 -1.73 11.15 -14.86
N VAL A 218 -0.60 10.97 -14.18
CA VAL A 218 0.64 11.70 -14.46
C VAL A 218 1.15 11.38 -15.86
N LEU A 219 1.17 10.11 -16.24
CA LEU A 219 1.61 9.67 -17.56
C LEU A 219 0.68 10.19 -18.68
N PHE A 220 -0.63 10.17 -18.44
CA PHE A 220 -1.59 10.71 -19.40
C PHE A 220 -1.43 12.24 -19.55
N ALA A 221 -1.19 12.94 -18.46
CA ALA A 221 -0.92 14.37 -18.49
C ALA A 221 0.37 14.69 -19.26
N ALA A 222 1.45 13.94 -19.02
CA ALA A 222 2.69 14.08 -19.78
C ALA A 222 2.46 13.84 -21.29
N TYR A 223 1.73 12.79 -21.65
CA TYR A 223 1.37 12.51 -23.03
C TYR A 223 0.58 13.67 -23.69
N THR A 224 -0.40 14.24 -22.98
CA THR A 224 -1.18 15.37 -23.53
C THR A 224 -0.35 16.63 -23.69
N GLN A 225 0.70 16.81 -22.90
CA GLN A 225 1.66 17.92 -23.07
C GLN A 225 2.55 17.70 -24.27
N ASP A 226 3.08 16.49 -24.45
CA ASP A 226 3.91 16.16 -25.61
C ASP A 226 3.16 16.40 -26.94
N LEU A 227 1.86 16.09 -26.97
CA LEU A 227 1.02 16.36 -28.15
C LEU A 227 0.92 17.86 -28.54
N LYS A 228 1.23 18.78 -27.64
CA LYS A 228 1.25 20.22 -27.96
C LYS A 228 2.52 20.64 -28.72
N TYR A 229 3.54 19.80 -28.73
CA TYR A 229 4.80 20.07 -29.43
C TYR A 229 4.85 19.46 -30.85
N PHE A 230 3.90 18.62 -31.21
CA PHE A 230 3.73 18.02 -32.54
C PHE A 230 2.52 18.56 -33.25
#